data_9f3df905a2eff364e877170516677605
#
_entry.id   9f3df905a2eff364e877170516677605
#
_cell.length_a   1.000
_cell.length_b   1.000
_cell.length_c   1.000
_cell.angle_alpha   90.00
_cell.angle_beta   90.00
_cell.angle_gamma   90.00
#
_symmetry.space_group_name_H-M   'P 1'
#
loop_
_entity.id
_entity.type
_entity.pdbx_description
1 polymer ?
#
loop_
_entity_poly.entity_id
_entity_poly.type
_entity_poly.pdbx_seq_one_letter_code
_entity_poly.pdbx_strand_id
1 'polypeptide(L)'
;MSAWLSRFARDGFDGVELWEFHFLPAEKAEQERLVTAASSVAIYNSYVGFADEEAEARAAAAEAITRLQPRGVKYNLGGDASKRDEYRRNLLAWADALPADCRLLCECHGGTILEQAEDAAAFFADLDPARFGVVVHVSGDAAGTEKWFSELNGRVQHLHVQMRGPESDPSVAANRPALDAGFAVVKAHGYTGSVAIEFSRGIGRDEDIEEIYTNACTDLAYVRQV
;
A
#
# COMPACT_ATOMS: atom_id res chain seq x y z
N MET A 1 -14.02 -12.71 -1.83
CA MET A 1 -13.52 -11.32 -1.68
C MET A 1 -14.61 -10.31 -2.02
N SER A 2 -15.20 -10.36 -3.22
CA SER A 2 -16.22 -9.39 -3.66
C SER A 2 -17.40 -9.23 -2.70
N ALA A 3 -17.84 -10.31 -2.05
CA ALA A 3 -18.93 -10.27 -1.06
C ALA A 3 -18.64 -9.36 0.16
N TRP A 4 -17.38 -9.10 0.46
CA TRP A 4 -16.98 -8.25 1.58
C TRP A 4 -16.95 -6.75 1.24
N LEU A 5 -16.83 -6.38 -0.03
CA LEU A 5 -16.68 -4.98 -0.43
C LEU A 5 -17.86 -4.11 0.00
N SER A 6 -19.09 -4.61 -0.14
CA SER A 6 -20.27 -3.89 0.32
C SER A 6 -20.34 -3.75 1.84
N ARG A 7 -19.79 -4.71 2.57
CA ARG A 7 -19.70 -4.68 4.03
C ARG A 7 -18.67 -3.63 4.49
N PHE A 8 -17.50 -3.60 3.88
CA PHE A 8 -16.49 -2.57 4.14
C PHE A 8 -17.06 -1.16 3.89
N ALA A 9 -17.70 -0.95 2.75
CA ALA A 9 -18.29 0.36 2.42
C ALA A 9 -19.37 0.79 3.43
N ARG A 10 -20.25 -0.13 3.84
CA ARG A 10 -21.31 0.15 4.84
C ARG A 10 -20.72 0.54 6.20
N ASP A 11 -19.63 -0.14 6.60
CA ASP A 11 -19.02 0.06 7.92
C ASP A 11 -17.95 1.18 7.90
N GLY A 12 -17.87 1.92 6.78
CA GLY A 12 -17.19 3.20 6.69
C GLY A 12 -15.78 3.16 6.10
N PHE A 13 -15.34 2.06 5.52
CA PHE A 13 -14.10 2.05 4.73
C PHE A 13 -14.34 2.74 3.38
N ASP A 14 -13.40 3.59 2.97
CA ASP A 14 -13.48 4.30 1.69
C ASP A 14 -13.05 3.45 0.49
N GLY A 15 -12.41 2.31 0.75
CA GLY A 15 -11.98 1.34 -0.24
C GLY A 15 -11.09 0.27 0.37
N VAL A 16 -10.59 -0.60 -0.49
CA VAL A 16 -9.67 -1.67 -0.10
C VAL A 16 -8.40 -1.65 -0.94
N GLU A 17 -7.31 -2.13 -0.38
CA GLU A 17 -6.18 -2.61 -1.13
C GLU A 17 -6.42 -4.06 -1.52
N LEU A 18 -6.46 -4.32 -2.82
CA LEU A 18 -6.68 -5.66 -3.34
C LEU A 18 -5.35 -6.31 -3.71
N TRP A 19 -4.97 -7.36 -3.01
CA TRP A 19 -3.80 -8.15 -3.33
C TRP A 19 -3.95 -8.87 -4.67
N GLU A 20 -2.91 -8.85 -5.52
CA GLU A 20 -2.87 -9.60 -6.77
C GLU A 20 -3.08 -11.11 -6.57
N PHE A 21 -2.58 -11.66 -5.45
CA PHE A 21 -2.80 -13.06 -5.07
C PHE A 21 -4.25 -13.42 -4.74
N HIS A 22 -5.11 -12.43 -4.55
CA HIS A 22 -6.56 -12.63 -4.43
C HIS A 22 -7.30 -12.43 -5.76
N PHE A 23 -6.73 -11.69 -6.70
CA PHE A 23 -7.36 -11.40 -7.98
C PHE A 23 -6.93 -12.37 -9.08
N LEU A 24 -5.62 -12.53 -9.30
CA LEU A 24 -5.10 -13.31 -10.43
C LEU A 24 -5.52 -14.79 -10.39
N PRO A 25 -5.44 -15.51 -9.24
CA PRO A 25 -5.85 -16.92 -9.19
C PRO A 25 -7.37 -17.11 -8.98
N ALA A 26 -8.13 -16.03 -8.82
CA ALA A 26 -9.57 -16.14 -8.59
C ALA A 26 -10.30 -16.69 -9.83
N GLU A 27 -11.39 -17.42 -9.60
CA GLU A 27 -12.27 -17.84 -10.67
C GLU A 27 -12.79 -16.64 -11.47
N LYS A 28 -12.96 -16.81 -12.79
CA LYS A 28 -13.41 -15.74 -13.68
C LYS A 28 -14.65 -15.01 -13.18
N ALA A 29 -15.61 -15.75 -12.62
CA ALA A 29 -16.84 -15.16 -12.08
C ALA A 29 -16.56 -14.23 -10.88
N GLU A 30 -15.57 -14.55 -10.04
CA GLU A 30 -15.16 -13.67 -8.95
C GLU A 30 -14.38 -12.46 -9.45
N GLN A 31 -13.50 -12.62 -10.42
CA GLN A 31 -12.82 -11.50 -11.07
C GLN A 31 -13.82 -10.51 -11.67
N GLU A 32 -14.85 -10.99 -12.38
CA GLU A 32 -15.89 -10.12 -12.95
C GLU A 32 -16.70 -9.39 -11.87
N ARG A 33 -16.97 -10.02 -10.75
CA ARG A 33 -17.62 -9.35 -9.60
C ARG A 33 -16.72 -8.24 -9.01
N LEU A 34 -15.42 -8.50 -8.88
CA LEU A 34 -14.46 -7.51 -8.40
C LEU A 34 -14.34 -6.33 -9.37
N VAL A 35 -14.28 -6.59 -10.67
CA VAL A 35 -14.27 -5.54 -11.71
C VAL A 35 -15.56 -4.72 -11.67
N THR A 36 -16.72 -5.36 -11.48
CA THR A 36 -18.00 -4.64 -11.35
C THR A 36 -18.03 -3.76 -10.09
N ALA A 37 -17.37 -4.18 -9.03
CA ALA A 37 -17.22 -3.42 -7.78
C ALA A 37 -15.94 -2.59 -7.70
N ALA A 38 -15.30 -2.31 -8.84
CA ALA A 38 -13.97 -1.67 -8.92
C ALA A 38 -13.87 -0.32 -8.20
N SER A 39 -14.96 0.43 -8.08
CA SER A 39 -14.99 1.68 -7.30
C SER A 39 -14.62 1.48 -5.82
N SER A 40 -14.74 0.26 -5.30
CA SER A 40 -14.33 -0.12 -3.93
C SER A 40 -12.86 -0.56 -3.85
N VAL A 41 -12.19 -0.78 -5.00
CA VAL A 41 -10.76 -1.10 -5.03
C VAL A 41 -9.99 0.20 -5.19
N ALA A 42 -9.49 0.72 -4.08
CA ALA A 42 -8.73 1.97 -4.08
C ALA A 42 -7.32 1.76 -4.64
N ILE A 43 -6.67 0.68 -4.22
CA ILE A 43 -5.29 0.35 -4.60
C ILE A 43 -5.23 -1.13 -5.00
N TYR A 44 -4.53 -1.41 -6.09
CA TYR A 44 -4.13 -2.76 -6.46
C TYR A 44 -2.72 -3.00 -5.90
N ASN A 45 -2.59 -3.99 -5.05
CA ASN A 45 -1.33 -4.33 -4.41
C ASN A 45 -0.62 -5.40 -5.24
N SER A 46 0.31 -4.97 -6.09
CA SER A 46 1.08 -5.81 -7.00
C SER A 46 2.42 -6.22 -6.39
N TYR A 47 2.81 -7.45 -6.66
CA TYR A 47 4.11 -8.01 -6.26
C TYR A 47 4.99 -8.35 -7.44
N VAL A 48 4.75 -7.71 -8.59
CA VAL A 48 5.63 -7.87 -9.75
C VAL A 48 7.03 -7.35 -9.46
N GLY A 49 8.02 -8.06 -9.93
CA GLY A 49 9.38 -7.57 -9.90
C GLY A 49 9.75 -6.76 -11.14
N PHE A 50 10.88 -6.08 -11.07
CA PHE A 50 11.35 -5.19 -12.13
C PHE A 50 12.67 -5.65 -12.77
N ALA A 51 13.09 -6.89 -12.54
CA ALA A 51 14.14 -7.51 -13.32
C ALA A 51 13.63 -7.87 -14.75
N ASP A 52 14.54 -7.96 -15.72
CA ASP A 52 14.16 -8.20 -17.12
C ASP A 52 13.37 -9.51 -17.30
N GLU A 53 13.74 -10.55 -16.55
CA GLU A 53 13.08 -11.86 -16.55
C GLU A 53 11.63 -11.86 -16.05
N GLU A 54 11.17 -10.79 -15.41
CA GLU A 54 9.81 -10.68 -14.82
C GLU A 54 8.81 -9.94 -15.73
N ALA A 55 9.15 -9.75 -17.00
CA ALA A 55 8.34 -9.01 -17.97
C ALA A 55 6.92 -9.58 -18.17
N GLU A 56 6.77 -10.91 -18.16
CA GLU A 56 5.45 -11.56 -18.29
C GLU A 56 4.55 -11.27 -17.08
N ALA A 57 5.10 -11.32 -15.88
CA ALA A 57 4.34 -11.01 -14.67
C ALA A 57 3.87 -9.54 -14.67
N ARG A 58 4.74 -8.63 -15.11
CA ARG A 58 4.37 -7.20 -15.26
C ARG A 58 3.26 -7.00 -16.30
N ALA A 59 3.29 -7.73 -17.41
CA ALA A 59 2.24 -7.65 -18.43
C ALA A 59 0.89 -8.17 -17.89
N ALA A 60 0.88 -9.30 -17.18
CA ALA A 60 -0.32 -9.85 -16.56
C ALA A 60 -0.91 -8.89 -15.50
N ALA A 61 -0.07 -8.28 -14.67
CA ALA A 61 -0.51 -7.28 -13.71
C ALA A 61 -1.07 -6.04 -14.39
N ALA A 62 -0.46 -5.56 -15.48
CA ALA A 62 -0.96 -4.41 -16.24
C ALA A 62 -2.35 -4.68 -16.85
N GLU A 63 -2.62 -5.89 -17.31
CA GLU A 63 -3.96 -6.30 -17.75
C GLU A 63 -4.98 -6.25 -16.61
N ALA A 64 -4.64 -6.81 -15.44
CA ALA A 64 -5.48 -6.79 -14.24
C ALA A 64 -5.80 -5.35 -13.80
N ILE A 65 -4.78 -4.50 -13.74
CA ILE A 65 -4.91 -3.08 -13.37
C ILE A 65 -5.80 -2.33 -14.37
N THR A 66 -5.62 -2.57 -15.66
CA THR A 66 -6.45 -1.96 -16.71
C THR A 66 -7.93 -2.37 -16.59
N ARG A 67 -8.21 -3.61 -16.18
CA ARG A 67 -9.59 -4.09 -15.94
C ARG A 67 -10.19 -3.50 -14.67
N LEU A 68 -9.41 -3.42 -13.60
CA LEU A 68 -9.87 -2.94 -12.28
C LEU A 68 -9.91 -1.42 -12.18
N GLN A 69 -9.08 -0.71 -12.93
CA GLN A 69 -8.95 0.76 -12.89
C GLN A 69 -8.83 1.32 -11.46
N PRO A 70 -7.91 0.81 -10.62
CA PRO A 70 -7.71 1.34 -9.28
C PRO A 70 -7.15 2.76 -9.35
N ARG A 71 -7.33 3.55 -8.29
CA ARG A 71 -6.74 4.90 -8.18
C ARG A 71 -5.22 4.86 -8.09
N GLY A 72 -4.68 3.76 -7.57
CA GLY A 72 -3.25 3.56 -7.43
C GLY A 72 -2.86 2.09 -7.47
N VAL A 73 -1.61 1.86 -7.75
CA VAL A 73 -0.97 0.54 -7.71
C VAL A 73 0.20 0.60 -6.75
N LYS A 74 0.15 -0.21 -5.71
CA LYS A 74 1.29 -0.43 -4.82
C LYS A 74 2.23 -1.45 -5.46
N TYR A 75 3.54 -1.20 -5.39
CA TYR A 75 4.59 -2.09 -5.87
C TYR A 75 5.86 -1.94 -5.03
N ASN A 76 6.76 -2.91 -5.13
CA ASN A 76 8.09 -2.88 -4.52
C ASN A 76 9.17 -2.98 -5.60
N LEU A 77 10.34 -2.41 -5.35
CA LEU A 77 11.53 -2.67 -6.16
C LEU A 77 12.34 -3.83 -5.58
N GLY A 78 13.22 -4.40 -6.40
CA GLY A 78 14.10 -5.48 -5.96
C GLY A 78 15.19 -5.01 -4.97
N GLY A 79 15.92 -5.96 -4.39
CA GLY A 79 16.98 -5.70 -3.40
C GLY A 79 18.40 -5.61 -3.99
N ASP A 80 18.60 -5.86 -5.28
CA ASP A 80 19.91 -5.84 -5.91
C ASP A 80 20.27 -4.42 -6.42
N ALA A 81 21.11 -3.73 -5.67
CA ALA A 81 21.53 -2.36 -6.01
C ALA A 81 22.25 -2.27 -7.37
N SER A 82 22.87 -3.34 -7.86
CA SER A 82 23.53 -3.36 -9.19
C SER A 82 22.51 -3.32 -10.33
N LYS A 83 21.26 -3.67 -10.07
CA LYS A 83 20.14 -3.65 -11.03
C LYS A 83 19.30 -2.36 -10.96
N ARG A 84 19.74 -1.32 -10.26
CA ARG A 84 18.97 -0.07 -10.06
C ARG A 84 18.48 0.53 -11.39
N ASP A 85 19.34 0.61 -12.41
CA ASP A 85 18.97 1.18 -13.72
C ASP A 85 18.04 0.27 -14.51
N GLU A 86 18.20 -1.05 -14.36
CA GLU A 86 17.32 -2.05 -14.94
C GLU A 86 15.92 -1.92 -14.33
N TYR A 87 15.81 -1.88 -13.00
CA TYR A 87 14.54 -1.70 -12.31
C TYR A 87 13.85 -0.39 -12.71
N ARG A 88 14.62 0.70 -12.81
CA ARG A 88 14.07 1.99 -13.21
C ARG A 88 13.54 1.97 -14.65
N ARG A 89 14.30 1.42 -15.59
CA ARG A 89 13.88 1.29 -17.00
C ARG A 89 12.58 0.48 -17.09
N ASN A 90 12.51 -0.64 -16.41
CA ASN A 90 11.36 -1.54 -16.44
C ASN A 90 10.14 -0.94 -15.71
N LEU A 91 10.34 -0.18 -14.63
CA LEU A 91 9.28 0.58 -13.97
C LEU A 91 8.67 1.63 -14.92
N LEU A 92 9.48 2.38 -15.65
CA LEU A 92 8.98 3.39 -16.58
C LEU A 92 8.22 2.75 -17.75
N ALA A 93 8.74 1.67 -18.32
CA ALA A 93 8.05 0.92 -19.37
C ALA A 93 6.72 0.33 -18.86
N TRP A 94 6.69 -0.16 -17.62
CA TRP A 94 5.45 -0.65 -17.02
C TRP A 94 4.45 0.49 -16.76
N ALA A 95 4.92 1.64 -16.29
CA ALA A 95 4.11 2.83 -16.09
C ALA A 95 3.41 3.30 -17.37
N ASP A 96 4.11 3.22 -18.52
CA ASP A 96 3.55 3.56 -19.83
C ASP A 96 2.45 2.59 -20.29
N ALA A 97 2.47 1.35 -19.81
CA ALA A 97 1.45 0.34 -20.10
C ALA A 97 0.20 0.46 -19.20
N LEU A 98 0.24 1.27 -18.13
CA LEU A 98 -0.86 1.43 -17.20
C LEU A 98 -1.73 2.66 -17.51
N PRO A 99 -3.01 2.70 -17.05
CA PRO A 99 -3.86 3.89 -17.20
C PRO A 99 -3.15 5.15 -16.71
N ALA A 100 -3.25 6.23 -17.47
CA ALA A 100 -2.47 7.46 -17.23
C ALA A 100 -2.81 8.15 -15.89
N ASP A 101 -4.02 7.97 -15.39
CA ASP A 101 -4.52 8.50 -14.12
C ASP A 101 -4.27 7.60 -12.92
N CYS A 102 -3.77 6.37 -13.15
CA CYS A 102 -3.40 5.45 -12.08
C CYS A 102 -2.08 5.87 -11.45
N ARG A 103 -2.04 6.09 -10.14
CA ARG A 103 -0.81 6.42 -9.39
C ARG A 103 0.03 5.17 -9.14
N LEU A 104 1.33 5.32 -9.25
CA LEU A 104 2.31 4.29 -8.93
C LEU A 104 2.89 4.58 -7.54
N LEU A 105 2.61 3.73 -6.58
CA LEU A 105 2.90 3.90 -5.17
C LEU A 105 3.96 2.88 -4.75
N CYS A 106 5.22 3.30 -4.73
CA CYS A 106 6.31 2.42 -4.29
C CYS A 106 6.28 2.25 -2.78
N GLU A 107 6.12 1.03 -2.32
CA GLU A 107 6.37 0.71 -0.92
C GLU A 107 7.88 0.57 -0.72
N CYS A 108 8.45 1.54 0.00
CA CYS A 108 9.87 1.57 0.32
C CYS A 108 10.14 0.64 1.50
N HIS A 109 10.28 -0.64 1.20
CA HIS A 109 10.33 -1.71 2.18
C HIS A 109 11.76 -2.15 2.50
N GLY A 110 12.01 -2.61 3.71
CA GLY A 110 13.29 -3.25 4.08
C GLY A 110 13.64 -4.41 3.16
N GLY A 111 14.91 -4.51 2.75
CA GLY A 111 15.41 -5.48 1.79
C GLY A 111 15.24 -5.07 0.32
N THR A 112 14.73 -3.88 0.03
CA THR A 112 14.71 -3.29 -1.31
C THR A 112 15.81 -2.26 -1.48
N ILE A 113 16.10 -1.87 -2.74
CA ILE A 113 17.07 -0.78 -3.01
C ILE A 113 16.58 0.59 -2.53
N LEU A 114 15.34 0.70 -2.05
CA LEU A 114 14.71 1.92 -1.56
C LEU A 114 14.31 1.83 -0.07
N GLU A 115 15.01 1.00 0.71
CA GLU A 115 14.73 0.87 2.14
C GLU A 115 15.12 2.10 2.97
N GLN A 116 15.94 3.00 2.40
CA GLN A 116 16.32 4.26 3.04
C GLN A 116 15.64 5.44 2.33
N ALA A 117 15.21 6.44 3.09
CA ALA A 117 14.49 7.59 2.57
C ALA A 117 15.31 8.38 1.54
N GLU A 118 16.62 8.51 1.75
CA GLU A 118 17.53 9.20 0.85
C GLU A 118 17.68 8.47 -0.50
N ASP A 119 17.74 7.13 -0.47
CA ASP A 119 17.82 6.33 -1.69
C ASP A 119 16.53 6.44 -2.52
N ALA A 120 15.38 6.47 -1.84
CA ALA A 120 14.10 6.70 -2.46
C ALA A 120 13.99 8.12 -3.04
N ALA A 121 14.40 9.15 -2.29
CA ALA A 121 14.43 10.53 -2.76
C ALA A 121 15.29 10.67 -4.01
N ALA A 122 16.49 10.09 -4.03
CA ALA A 122 17.39 10.10 -5.18
C ALA A 122 16.83 9.31 -6.39
N PHE A 123 16.12 8.20 -6.13
CA PHE A 123 15.53 7.39 -7.21
C PHE A 123 14.38 8.11 -7.92
N PHE A 124 13.56 8.83 -7.17
CA PHE A 124 12.36 9.50 -7.71
C PHE A 124 12.59 10.97 -8.06
N ALA A 125 13.79 11.54 -7.88
CA ALA A 125 14.06 12.98 -7.95
C ALA A 125 13.53 13.66 -9.22
N ASP A 126 13.69 13.04 -10.37
CA ASP A 126 13.30 13.54 -11.70
C ASP A 126 11.97 12.95 -12.23
N LEU A 127 11.28 12.11 -11.45
CA LEU A 127 9.99 11.57 -11.83
C LEU A 127 8.84 12.48 -11.34
N ASP A 128 7.77 12.52 -12.12
CA ASP A 128 6.58 13.29 -11.79
C ASP A 128 5.96 12.81 -10.45
N PRO A 129 5.92 13.65 -9.41
CA PRO A 129 5.33 13.27 -8.13
C PRO A 129 3.82 13.01 -8.20
N ALA A 130 3.11 13.54 -9.18
CA ALA A 130 1.69 13.23 -9.36
C ALA A 130 1.46 11.78 -9.81
N ARG A 131 2.42 11.21 -10.52
CA ARG A 131 2.37 9.83 -11.04
C ARG A 131 3.08 8.83 -10.14
N PHE A 132 4.26 9.19 -9.59
CA PHE A 132 5.14 8.32 -8.82
C PHE A 132 5.22 8.81 -7.37
N GLY A 133 4.39 8.20 -6.54
CA GLY A 133 4.38 8.42 -5.10
C GLY A 133 5.05 7.27 -4.34
N VAL A 134 5.09 7.41 -3.04
CA VAL A 134 5.59 6.37 -2.12
C VAL A 134 4.57 6.02 -1.05
N VAL A 135 4.68 4.80 -0.57
CA VAL A 135 4.00 4.29 0.61
C VAL A 135 4.97 4.31 1.77
N VAL A 136 4.56 4.88 2.88
CA VAL A 136 5.33 4.92 4.13
C VAL A 136 4.56 4.22 5.23
N HIS A 137 5.26 3.43 6.03
CA HIS A 137 4.68 2.81 7.21
C HIS A 137 4.71 3.78 8.40
N VAL A 138 3.54 4.09 8.92
CA VAL A 138 3.44 4.79 10.21
C VAL A 138 3.68 3.77 11.32
N SER A 139 4.81 3.90 11.97
CA SER A 139 5.23 3.02 13.06
C SER A 139 5.42 3.81 14.35
N GLY A 140 5.80 3.13 15.42
CA GLY A 140 6.18 3.77 16.67
C GLY A 140 7.44 4.62 16.64
N ASP A 141 8.15 4.65 15.53
CA ASP A 141 9.31 5.49 15.31
C ASP A 141 8.90 6.82 14.64
N ALA A 142 8.59 7.81 15.47
CA ALA A 142 8.26 9.16 15.00
C ALA A 142 9.45 9.81 14.26
N ALA A 143 10.69 9.55 14.66
CA ALA A 143 11.87 10.09 13.99
C ALA A 143 12.06 9.48 12.59
N GLY A 144 11.83 8.18 12.44
CA GLY A 144 11.81 7.51 11.15
C GLY A 144 10.70 8.05 10.25
N THR A 145 9.50 8.25 10.79
CA THR A 145 8.38 8.85 10.05
C THR A 145 8.73 10.26 9.58
N GLU A 146 9.30 11.11 10.46
CA GLU A 146 9.75 12.47 10.13
C GLU A 146 10.77 12.47 8.98
N LYS A 147 11.73 11.55 9.04
CA LYS A 147 12.76 11.41 8.00
C LYS A 147 12.13 11.13 6.62
N TRP A 148 11.18 10.20 6.52
CA TRP A 148 10.49 9.89 5.28
C TRP A 148 9.76 11.09 4.70
N PHE A 149 9.03 11.83 5.53
CA PHE A 149 8.29 13.01 5.07
C PHE A 149 9.21 14.16 4.66
N SER A 150 10.32 14.37 5.39
CA SER A 150 11.29 15.43 5.08
C SER A 150 12.05 15.16 3.78
N GLU A 151 12.55 13.93 3.58
CA GLU A 151 13.32 13.56 2.40
C GLU A 151 12.48 13.48 1.12
N LEU A 152 11.23 13.02 1.24
CA LEU A 152 10.38 12.77 0.07
C LEU A 152 9.47 13.94 -0.31
N ASN A 153 9.43 15.00 0.47
CA ASN A 153 8.82 16.30 0.16
C ASN A 153 7.56 16.22 -0.74
N GLY A 154 6.45 15.73 -0.18
CA GLY A 154 5.16 15.65 -0.88
C GLY A 154 4.96 14.43 -1.79
N ARG A 155 5.93 13.52 -1.87
CA ARG A 155 5.78 12.23 -2.57
C ARG A 155 5.13 11.16 -1.73
N VAL A 156 5.02 11.32 -0.41
CA VAL A 156 4.27 10.41 0.45
C VAL A 156 2.79 10.58 0.12
N GLN A 157 2.19 9.61 -0.53
CA GLN A 157 0.80 9.67 -1.01
C GLN A 157 -0.09 8.59 -0.40
N HIS A 158 0.51 7.59 0.22
CA HIS A 158 -0.19 6.52 0.88
C HIS A 158 0.55 6.10 2.14
N LEU A 159 -0.20 5.77 3.17
CA LEU A 159 0.35 5.29 4.43
C LEU A 159 -0.17 3.88 4.72
N HIS A 160 0.73 3.02 5.14
CA HIS A 160 0.39 1.76 5.78
C HIS A 160 0.48 1.90 7.29
N VAL A 161 -0.51 1.40 7.99
CA VAL A 161 -0.56 1.36 9.44
C VAL A 161 -0.69 -0.08 9.89
N GLN A 162 0.29 -0.55 10.63
CA GLN A 162 0.27 -1.87 11.24
C GLN A 162 -0.27 -1.75 12.66
N MET A 163 -1.50 -2.21 12.85
CA MET A 163 -2.20 -2.12 14.14
C MET A 163 -1.91 -3.30 15.07
N ARG A 164 -1.29 -4.37 14.55
CA ARG A 164 -0.86 -5.47 15.40
C ARG A 164 0.32 -5.03 16.25
N GLY A 165 0.19 -5.24 17.55
CA GLY A 165 1.27 -5.05 18.49
C GLY A 165 2.20 -6.26 18.59
N PRO A 166 3.11 -6.24 19.56
CA PRO A 166 3.88 -7.40 19.94
C PRO A 166 2.95 -8.61 20.18
N GLU A 167 3.44 -9.81 19.95
CA GLU A 167 2.65 -11.04 20.16
C GLU A 167 2.03 -11.13 21.56
N SER A 168 2.71 -10.55 22.57
CA SER A 168 2.26 -10.53 23.95
C SER A 168 1.08 -9.57 24.20
N ASP A 169 0.95 -8.50 23.40
CA ASP A 169 -0.16 -7.55 23.48
C ASP A 169 -0.48 -6.93 22.12
N PRO A 170 -1.27 -7.58 21.31
CA PRO A 170 -1.62 -7.12 19.97
C PRO A 170 -2.78 -6.10 19.96
N SER A 171 -3.07 -5.42 21.07
CA SER A 171 -4.19 -4.48 21.13
C SER A 171 -3.85 -3.13 20.53
N VAL A 172 -4.84 -2.47 19.91
CA VAL A 172 -4.75 -1.07 19.46
C VAL A 172 -4.36 -0.16 20.62
N ALA A 173 -4.94 -0.40 21.81
CA ALA A 173 -4.68 0.41 23.00
C ALA A 173 -3.20 0.39 23.41
N ALA A 174 -2.53 -0.76 23.31
CA ALA A 174 -1.11 -0.89 23.65
C ALA A 174 -0.21 -0.17 22.63
N ASN A 175 -0.59 -0.16 21.35
CA ASN A 175 0.17 0.48 20.28
C ASN A 175 -0.11 1.97 20.14
N ARG A 176 -1.23 2.44 20.68
CA ARG A 176 -1.71 3.81 20.50
C ARG A 176 -0.66 4.89 20.82
N PRO A 177 0.08 4.86 21.93
CA PRO A 177 1.03 5.93 22.24
C PRO A 177 2.12 6.10 21.16
N ALA A 178 2.58 5.00 20.59
CA ALA A 178 3.57 5.01 19.52
C ALA A 178 2.97 5.49 18.19
N LEU A 179 1.78 5.01 17.84
CA LEU A 179 1.06 5.41 16.64
C LEU A 179 0.63 6.89 16.71
N ASP A 180 0.17 7.38 17.88
CA ASP A 180 -0.17 8.79 18.09
C ASP A 180 1.05 9.70 17.82
N ALA A 181 2.26 9.29 18.20
CA ALA A 181 3.49 10.03 17.92
C ALA A 181 3.79 10.06 16.39
N GLY A 182 3.67 8.94 15.70
CA GLY A 182 3.82 8.86 14.24
C GLY A 182 2.77 9.71 13.50
N PHE A 183 1.50 9.63 13.89
CA PHE A 183 0.44 10.44 13.28
C PHE A 183 0.57 11.94 13.60
N ALA A 184 1.16 12.32 14.72
CA ALA A 184 1.47 13.73 14.99
C ALA A 184 2.45 14.29 13.95
N VAL A 185 3.44 13.51 13.54
CA VAL A 185 4.36 13.88 12.45
C VAL A 185 3.60 14.00 11.12
N VAL A 186 2.82 12.98 10.76
CA VAL A 186 1.98 12.98 9.54
C VAL A 186 1.14 14.25 9.45
N LYS A 187 0.49 14.62 10.54
CA LYS A 187 -0.36 15.82 10.64
C LYS A 187 0.45 17.12 10.55
N ALA A 188 1.64 17.17 11.16
CA ALA A 188 2.52 18.35 11.10
C ALA A 188 2.99 18.64 9.65
N HIS A 189 3.15 17.60 8.82
CA HIS A 189 3.45 17.73 7.40
C HIS A 189 2.22 18.02 6.52
N GLY A 190 1.04 18.21 7.09
CA GLY A 190 -0.18 18.54 6.34
C GLY A 190 -0.62 17.42 5.37
N TYR A 191 -0.38 16.16 5.72
CA TYR A 191 -0.71 15.02 4.88
C TYR A 191 -2.22 14.93 4.61
N THR A 192 -2.58 14.70 3.36
CA THR A 192 -3.97 14.58 2.89
C THR A 192 -4.20 13.33 2.03
N GLY A 193 -3.23 12.43 1.98
CA GLY A 193 -3.31 11.19 1.22
C GLY A 193 -4.18 10.13 1.90
N SER A 194 -4.10 8.91 1.41
CA SER A 194 -4.86 7.77 1.94
C SER A 194 -4.07 6.99 3.00
N VAL A 195 -4.80 6.32 3.89
CA VAL A 195 -4.25 5.46 4.94
C VAL A 195 -4.89 4.09 4.82
N ALA A 196 -4.08 3.04 4.74
CA ALA A 196 -4.54 1.66 4.81
C ALA A 196 -4.16 1.02 6.15
N ILE A 197 -5.09 0.28 6.71
CA ILE A 197 -4.84 -0.62 7.82
C ILE A 197 -4.31 -1.92 7.20
N GLU A 198 -3.00 -2.11 7.25
CA GLU A 198 -2.34 -3.24 6.61
C GLU A 198 -2.53 -4.52 7.41
N PHE A 199 -2.36 -4.44 8.72
CA PHE A 199 -2.51 -5.58 9.63
C PHE A 199 -3.30 -5.18 10.87
N SER A 200 -4.51 -5.74 11.00
CA SER A 200 -5.27 -5.72 12.25
C SER A 200 -4.86 -6.86 13.16
N ARG A 201 -5.26 -6.78 14.43
CA ARG A 201 -5.11 -7.88 15.38
C ARG A 201 -5.75 -9.15 14.83
N GLY A 202 -5.06 -10.27 15.00
CA GLY A 202 -5.53 -11.61 14.59
C GLY A 202 -5.03 -12.06 13.23
N ILE A 203 -4.55 -11.17 12.38
CA ILE A 203 -4.00 -11.56 11.06
C ILE A 203 -2.79 -12.49 11.24
N GLY A 204 -2.82 -13.61 10.50
CA GLY A 204 -1.77 -14.63 10.53
C GLY A 204 -1.91 -15.64 11.67
N ARG A 205 -3.05 -15.66 12.35
CA ARG A 205 -3.44 -16.66 13.36
C ARG A 205 -4.70 -17.39 12.90
N ASP A 206 -5.07 -18.46 13.60
CA ASP A 206 -6.30 -19.20 13.33
C ASP A 206 -7.55 -18.52 13.97
N GLU A 207 -7.63 -17.19 13.84
CA GLU A 207 -8.80 -16.46 14.32
C GLU A 207 -9.95 -16.51 13.32
N ASP A 208 -11.16 -16.35 13.84
CA ASP A 208 -12.36 -16.18 13.06
C ASP A 208 -12.28 -14.88 12.22
N ILE A 209 -12.62 -14.97 10.96
CA ILE A 209 -12.63 -13.83 10.04
C ILE A 209 -13.55 -12.70 10.52
N GLU A 210 -14.63 -13.03 11.25
CA GLU A 210 -15.52 -12.03 11.84
C GLU A 210 -14.86 -11.28 13.01
N GLU A 211 -13.99 -11.95 13.78
CA GLU A 211 -13.19 -11.29 14.81
C GLU A 211 -12.15 -10.37 14.17
N ILE A 212 -11.42 -10.82 13.15
CA ILE A 212 -10.48 -10.00 12.39
C ILE A 212 -11.18 -8.76 11.82
N TYR A 213 -12.36 -8.95 11.24
CA TYR A 213 -13.15 -7.84 10.71
C TYR A 213 -13.58 -6.84 11.79
N THR A 214 -14.01 -7.33 12.95
CA THR A 214 -14.37 -6.48 14.09
C THR A 214 -13.17 -5.67 14.58
N ASN A 215 -11.99 -6.29 14.61
CA ASN A 215 -10.74 -5.60 14.95
C ASN A 215 -10.41 -4.53 13.91
N ALA A 216 -10.56 -4.82 12.61
CA ALA A 216 -10.35 -3.83 11.56
C ALA A 216 -11.30 -2.62 11.66
N CYS A 217 -12.57 -2.83 12.04
CA CYS A 217 -13.50 -1.73 12.30
C CYS A 217 -13.08 -0.88 13.51
N THR A 218 -12.54 -1.52 14.55
CA THR A 218 -12.00 -0.82 15.73
C THR A 218 -10.78 0.02 15.34
N ASP A 219 -9.90 -0.55 14.53
CA ASP A 219 -8.69 0.13 14.03
C ASP A 219 -9.07 1.32 13.13
N LEU A 220 -10.09 1.16 12.26
CA LEU A 220 -10.61 2.26 11.45
C LEU A 220 -11.12 3.42 12.33
N ALA A 221 -11.86 3.10 13.39
CA ALA A 221 -12.36 4.11 14.31
C ALA A 221 -11.22 4.90 14.98
N TYR A 222 -10.09 4.26 15.26
CA TYR A 222 -8.88 4.92 15.75
C TYR A 222 -8.24 5.80 14.66
N VAL A 223 -7.96 5.26 13.48
CA VAL A 223 -7.29 5.98 12.39
C VAL A 223 -8.06 7.24 11.98
N ARG A 224 -9.38 7.24 12.11
CA ARG A 224 -10.23 8.41 11.81
C ARG A 224 -10.20 9.51 12.89
N GLN A 225 -9.61 9.25 14.05
CA GLN A 225 -9.47 10.24 15.13
C GLN A 225 -8.13 10.99 15.09
N VAL A 226 -7.16 10.41 14.44
CA VAL A 226 -5.79 10.95 14.35
C VAL A 226 -5.58 11.63 13.01
#